data_ee72c4c1d7fb7ceaf19f4d6c04555142
#
_entry.id   ee72c4c1d7fb7ceaf19f4d6c04555142
#
_cell.length_a   1.000
_cell.length_b   1.000
_cell.length_c   1.000
_cell.angle_alpha   90.00
_cell.angle_beta   90.00
_cell.angle_gamma   90.00
#
_symmetry.space_group_name_H-M   'P 1'
#
loop_
_entity.id
_entity.type
_entity.pdbx_description
1 polymer ?
#
loop_
_entity_poly.entity_id
_entity_poly.type
_entity_poly.pdbx_seq_one_letter_code
_entity_poly.pdbx_strand_id
1 'polypeptide(L)'
;MRPRALYTGPVEEQRSIRHRMQFILTFSCPDQPGIVAAVTSVLAERGADITETHQFSNRESGTLFMRLAFHAPAPGNLAEINAILAPVAKRFGMQMRLHDAAVLPRIIIMVSRFDHALLNLLYQVRVGWLKADIVAIVSNHTDSAATAEQAGIPYYCWPVNKQNKTEQEDKLRALIKERKADLVVLARYMQVLSDSLSAELSGRVINIHHSFLPSFKGAKPYHQAYARGVKLIGATAHYVTADLDEGPIIEQETARVTHNLSVEDYIATGRGVESQVLARAVKMHVEHRVMINGHRTVVFA
;
A
#
# COMPACT_ATOMS: atom_id res chain seq x y z
N MET A 1 -52.92 -17.27 25.96
CA MET A 1 -52.03 -16.51 25.08
C MET A 1 -51.24 -15.52 25.92
N ARG A 2 -49.93 -15.74 26.14
CA ARG A 2 -49.04 -14.78 26.82
C ARG A 2 -48.30 -13.98 25.75
N PRO A 3 -48.17 -12.64 25.88
CA PRO A 3 -47.47 -11.84 24.89
C PRO A 3 -45.96 -12.12 24.97
N ARG A 4 -45.33 -12.28 23.79
CA ARG A 4 -43.87 -12.37 23.61
C ARG A 4 -43.24 -11.02 24.03
N ALA A 5 -42.36 -11.06 25.01
CA ALA A 5 -41.50 -9.93 25.33
C ALA A 5 -40.59 -9.63 24.12
N LEU A 6 -40.70 -8.44 23.58
CA LEU A 6 -39.77 -7.89 22.62
C LEU A 6 -38.43 -7.61 23.34
N TYR A 7 -37.38 -8.30 22.92
CA TYR A 7 -36.02 -8.11 23.42
C TYR A 7 -35.52 -6.75 22.92
N THR A 8 -35.63 -5.72 23.71
CA THR A 8 -34.96 -4.44 23.49
C THR A 8 -33.56 -4.56 24.07
N GLY A 9 -32.60 -5.01 23.24
CA GLY A 9 -31.18 -4.93 23.57
C GLY A 9 -30.75 -3.45 23.68
N PRO A 10 -29.75 -3.15 24.49
CA PRO A 10 -29.49 -1.81 25.01
C PRO A 10 -29.02 -0.87 23.87
N VAL A 11 -29.85 0.15 23.61
CA VAL A 11 -29.55 1.29 22.71
C VAL A 11 -28.35 2.10 23.25
N GLU A 12 -27.96 1.93 24.50
CA GLU A 12 -26.81 2.58 25.14
C GLU A 12 -25.47 2.02 24.66
N GLU A 13 -25.35 0.73 24.35
CA GLU A 13 -24.12 0.11 23.85
C GLU A 13 -23.76 0.62 22.45
N GLN A 14 -24.76 0.86 21.60
CA GLN A 14 -24.54 1.43 20.25
C GLN A 14 -24.16 2.92 20.27
N ARG A 15 -24.52 3.68 21.31
CA ARG A 15 -24.10 5.08 21.51
C ARG A 15 -22.66 5.20 21.98
N SER A 16 -22.17 4.25 22.77
CA SER A 16 -20.78 4.21 23.26
C SER A 16 -19.75 3.98 22.13
N ILE A 17 -20.12 3.25 21.07
CA ILE A 17 -19.23 2.96 19.93
C ILE A 17 -18.96 4.21 19.08
N ARG A 18 -19.87 5.18 19.04
CA ARG A 18 -19.76 6.40 18.21
C ARG A 18 -18.68 7.40 18.66
N HIS A 19 -18.06 7.21 19.83
CA HIS A 19 -17.05 8.12 20.38
C HIS A 19 -15.67 7.46 20.54
N ARG A 20 -15.43 6.30 19.92
CA ARG A 20 -14.13 5.64 19.96
C ARG A 20 -13.34 5.93 18.69
N MET A 21 -12.09 6.39 18.85
CA MET A 21 -11.16 6.58 17.74
C MET A 21 -10.47 5.26 17.41
N GLN A 22 -10.36 4.95 16.13
CA GLN A 22 -9.67 3.75 15.67
C GLN A 22 -8.21 4.07 15.33
N PHE A 23 -7.30 3.25 15.84
CA PHE A 23 -5.88 3.35 15.61
C PHE A 23 -5.31 2.06 15.03
N ILE A 24 -4.22 2.19 14.30
CA ILE A 24 -3.42 1.07 13.80
C ILE A 24 -2.01 1.21 14.35
N LEU A 25 -1.57 0.23 15.12
CA LEU A 25 -0.21 0.11 15.62
C LEU A 25 0.54 -0.93 14.80
N THR A 26 1.71 -0.55 14.27
CA THR A 26 2.65 -1.48 13.65
C THR A 26 3.99 -1.38 14.36
N PHE A 27 4.65 -2.51 14.58
CA PHE A 27 6.03 -2.50 15.10
C PHE A 27 6.81 -3.74 14.69
N SER A 28 8.13 -3.60 14.72
CA SER A 28 9.08 -4.70 14.68
C SER A 28 10.09 -4.57 15.80
N CYS A 29 10.55 -5.71 16.34
CA CYS A 29 11.56 -5.74 17.41
C CYS A 29 12.25 -7.11 17.44
N PRO A 30 13.39 -7.27 18.16
CA PRO A 30 13.93 -8.59 18.48
C PRO A 30 12.87 -9.47 19.17
N ASP A 31 12.68 -10.70 18.66
CA ASP A 31 11.64 -11.60 19.16
C ASP A 31 12.04 -12.18 20.52
N GLN A 32 11.17 -12.02 21.51
CA GLN A 32 11.36 -12.54 22.87
C GLN A 32 10.03 -12.69 23.60
N PRO A 33 9.95 -13.54 24.66
CA PRO A 33 8.73 -13.71 25.42
C PRO A 33 8.23 -12.42 26.08
N GLY A 34 6.88 -12.28 26.16
CA GLY A 34 6.23 -11.20 26.89
C GLY A 34 5.91 -9.94 26.09
N ILE A 35 6.37 -9.81 24.84
CA ILE A 35 6.12 -8.63 24.00
C ILE A 35 4.61 -8.37 23.83
N VAL A 36 3.89 -9.39 23.35
CA VAL A 36 2.44 -9.28 23.08
C VAL A 36 1.68 -8.90 24.36
N ALA A 37 1.96 -9.61 25.47
CA ALA A 37 1.33 -9.33 26.75
C ALA A 37 1.61 -7.88 27.20
N ALA A 38 2.85 -7.39 27.10
CA ALA A 38 3.20 -6.04 27.53
C ALA A 38 2.47 -4.97 26.71
N VAL A 39 2.37 -5.13 25.38
CA VAL A 39 1.65 -4.17 24.51
C VAL A 39 0.15 -4.20 24.79
N THR A 40 -0.45 -5.41 24.82
CA THR A 40 -1.91 -5.54 24.98
C THR A 40 -2.38 -5.13 26.39
N SER A 41 -1.60 -5.40 27.44
CA SER A 41 -1.93 -4.96 28.81
C SER A 41 -1.97 -3.43 28.92
N VAL A 42 -0.97 -2.74 28.39
CA VAL A 42 -0.94 -1.26 28.40
C VAL A 42 -2.13 -0.65 27.67
N LEU A 43 -2.53 -1.24 26.53
CA LEU A 43 -3.72 -0.80 25.79
C LEU A 43 -5.00 -1.11 26.58
N ALA A 44 -5.12 -2.30 27.15
CA ALA A 44 -6.30 -2.71 27.93
C ALA A 44 -6.49 -1.87 29.19
N GLU A 45 -5.41 -1.52 29.92
CA GLU A 45 -5.45 -0.63 31.10
C GLU A 45 -5.99 0.76 30.77
N ARG A 46 -5.93 1.18 29.51
CA ARG A 46 -6.51 2.44 29.01
C ARG A 46 -7.89 2.27 28.38
N GLY A 47 -8.50 1.11 28.54
CA GLY A 47 -9.83 0.82 28.01
C GLY A 47 -9.86 0.69 26.49
N ALA A 48 -8.71 0.43 25.86
CA ALA A 48 -8.68 0.15 24.43
C ALA A 48 -9.28 -1.23 24.14
N ASP A 49 -10.03 -1.30 23.03
CA ASP A 49 -10.64 -2.52 22.50
C ASP A 49 -9.90 -2.95 21.24
N ILE A 50 -9.17 -4.06 21.32
CA ILE A 50 -8.38 -4.59 20.21
C ILE A 50 -9.30 -5.38 19.28
N THR A 51 -9.44 -4.90 18.04
CA THR A 51 -10.34 -5.49 17.04
C THR A 51 -9.64 -6.42 16.07
N GLU A 52 -8.35 -6.22 15.85
CA GLU A 52 -7.57 -7.03 14.91
C GLU A 52 -6.12 -7.14 15.41
N THR A 53 -5.55 -8.34 15.30
CA THR A 53 -4.16 -8.59 15.68
C THR A 53 -3.54 -9.55 14.67
N HIS A 54 -2.42 -9.15 14.10
CA HIS A 54 -1.57 -9.97 13.26
C HIS A 54 -0.15 -9.95 13.81
N GLN A 55 0.50 -11.12 13.81
CA GLN A 55 1.90 -11.21 14.19
C GLN A 55 2.63 -12.26 13.34
N PHE A 56 3.92 -12.03 13.15
CA PHE A 56 4.80 -12.95 12.49
C PHE A 56 6.18 -12.89 13.14
N SER A 57 6.66 -14.05 13.61
CA SER A 57 8.01 -14.21 14.14
C SER A 57 8.90 -14.79 13.04
N ASN A 58 9.78 -13.98 12.49
CA ASN A 58 10.78 -14.45 11.54
C ASN A 58 11.93 -15.13 12.30
N ARG A 59 11.95 -16.46 12.26
CA ARG A 59 12.98 -17.26 12.96
C ARG A 59 14.38 -17.06 12.40
N GLU A 60 14.49 -16.71 11.12
CA GLU A 60 15.76 -16.51 10.42
C GLU A 60 16.46 -15.22 10.89
N SER A 61 15.72 -14.13 11.06
CA SER A 61 16.23 -12.84 11.54
C SER A 61 16.06 -12.62 13.04
N GLY A 62 15.34 -13.51 13.74
CA GLY A 62 14.99 -13.31 15.17
C GLY A 62 14.12 -12.07 15.39
N THR A 63 13.31 -11.66 14.41
CA THR A 63 12.51 -10.43 14.47
C THR A 63 11.02 -10.75 14.54
N LEU A 64 10.33 -10.16 15.51
CA LEU A 64 8.87 -10.13 15.58
C LEU A 64 8.36 -8.94 14.79
N PHE A 65 7.35 -9.17 13.94
CA PHE A 65 6.54 -8.17 13.27
C PHE A 65 5.11 -8.25 13.78
N MET A 66 4.52 -7.10 14.08
CA MET A 66 3.15 -7.08 14.60
C MET A 66 2.35 -5.89 14.09
N ARG A 67 1.07 -6.13 13.82
CA ARG A 67 0.06 -5.13 13.50
C ARG A 67 -1.16 -5.35 14.40
N LEU A 68 -1.63 -4.27 15.03
CA LEU A 68 -2.87 -4.26 15.80
C LEU A 68 -3.77 -3.14 15.28
N ALA A 69 -5.07 -3.41 15.18
CA ALA A 69 -6.09 -2.37 15.07
C ALA A 69 -6.90 -2.37 16.37
N PHE A 70 -7.18 -1.19 16.90
CA PHE A 70 -7.90 -1.05 18.18
C PHE A 70 -8.68 0.26 18.22
N HIS A 71 -9.71 0.27 19.05
CA HIS A 71 -10.43 1.47 19.42
C HIS A 71 -9.97 1.96 20.80
N ALA A 72 -9.67 3.25 20.89
CA ALA A 72 -9.41 3.90 22.19
C ALA A 72 -10.57 4.82 22.58
N PRO A 73 -10.88 4.96 23.91
CA PRO A 73 -11.87 5.93 24.38
C PRO A 73 -11.47 7.37 24.03
N ALA A 74 -12.44 8.21 23.72
CA ALA A 74 -12.23 9.65 23.58
C ALA A 74 -12.13 10.33 24.97
N PRO A 75 -11.33 11.42 25.12
CA PRO A 75 -10.43 11.97 24.12
C PRO A 75 -9.08 11.24 24.11
N GLY A 76 -8.85 10.38 23.13
CA GLY A 76 -7.55 9.77 22.89
C GLY A 76 -6.91 10.40 21.65
N ASN A 77 -5.65 10.75 21.71
CA ASN A 77 -4.90 11.23 20.56
C ASN A 77 -3.62 10.43 20.35
N LEU A 78 -3.03 10.53 19.16
CA LEU A 78 -1.80 9.81 18.79
C LEU A 78 -0.66 10.05 19.80
N ALA A 79 -0.52 11.28 20.31
CA ALA A 79 0.56 11.63 21.23
C ALA A 79 0.41 10.92 22.58
N GLU A 80 -0.80 10.85 23.14
CA GLU A 80 -1.08 10.15 24.40
C GLU A 80 -0.84 8.64 24.27
N ILE A 81 -1.33 8.02 23.18
CA ILE A 81 -1.14 6.58 22.96
C ILE A 81 0.35 6.27 22.73
N ASN A 82 1.06 7.11 21.98
CA ASN A 82 2.52 6.95 21.81
C ASN A 82 3.25 7.08 23.16
N ALA A 83 2.85 8.02 24.02
CA ALA A 83 3.47 8.24 25.34
C ALA A 83 3.32 7.01 26.26
N ILE A 84 2.14 6.39 26.27
CA ILE A 84 1.90 5.18 27.11
C ILE A 84 2.60 3.94 26.57
N LEU A 85 2.81 3.84 25.23
CA LEU A 85 3.51 2.73 24.62
C LEU A 85 5.05 2.91 24.65
N ALA A 86 5.54 4.13 24.80
CA ALA A 86 6.98 4.43 24.76
C ALA A 86 7.84 3.62 25.76
N PRO A 87 7.42 3.37 27.02
CA PRO A 87 8.19 2.54 27.95
C PRO A 87 8.31 1.09 27.46
N VAL A 88 7.22 0.53 26.90
CA VAL A 88 7.22 -0.83 26.32
C VAL A 88 8.09 -0.88 25.09
N ALA A 89 7.97 0.11 24.20
CA ALA A 89 8.80 0.21 23.00
C ALA A 89 10.28 0.27 23.33
N LYS A 90 10.65 1.08 24.33
CA LYS A 90 12.04 1.18 24.82
C LYS A 90 12.54 -0.15 25.42
N ARG A 91 11.72 -0.81 26.24
CA ARG A 91 12.06 -2.10 26.88
C ARG A 91 12.42 -3.19 25.89
N PHE A 92 11.66 -3.26 24.78
CA PHE A 92 11.79 -4.32 23.78
C PHE A 92 12.54 -3.89 22.52
N GLY A 93 13.06 -2.65 22.46
CA GLY A 93 13.75 -2.11 21.27
C GLY A 93 12.86 -2.02 20.03
N MET A 94 11.59 -1.65 20.23
CA MET A 94 10.59 -1.64 19.14
C MET A 94 10.80 -0.46 18.18
N GLN A 95 10.77 -0.75 16.89
CA GLN A 95 10.52 0.24 15.84
C GLN A 95 9.00 0.33 15.62
N MET A 96 8.38 1.32 16.23
CA MET A 96 6.93 1.43 16.33
C MET A 96 6.39 2.60 15.51
N ARG A 97 5.23 2.40 14.88
CA ARG A 97 4.45 3.45 14.22
C ARG A 97 2.98 3.32 14.63
N LEU A 98 2.37 4.45 14.97
CA LEU A 98 0.96 4.54 15.31
C LEU A 98 0.25 5.44 14.31
N HIS A 99 -0.88 5.00 13.78
CA HIS A 99 -1.66 5.69 12.78
C HIS A 99 -3.10 5.88 13.27
N ASP A 100 -3.67 7.05 12.98
CA ASP A 100 -5.11 7.30 13.10
C ASP A 100 -5.80 6.75 11.86
N ALA A 101 -6.68 5.76 12.02
CA ALA A 101 -7.37 5.12 10.90
C ALA A 101 -8.41 6.03 10.21
N ALA A 102 -8.75 7.19 10.80
CA ALA A 102 -9.61 8.18 10.18
C ALA A 102 -8.86 9.06 9.17
N VAL A 103 -7.54 9.12 9.24
CA VAL A 103 -6.72 9.92 8.32
C VAL A 103 -6.44 9.11 7.05
N LEU A 104 -6.95 9.59 5.92
CA LEU A 104 -6.71 8.95 4.64
C LEU A 104 -5.27 9.22 4.16
N PRO A 105 -4.49 8.17 3.83
CA PRO A 105 -3.18 8.34 3.21
C PRO A 105 -3.28 9.08 1.87
N ARG A 106 -2.36 10.02 1.64
CA ARG A 106 -2.32 10.88 0.46
C ARG A 106 -1.41 10.28 -0.60
N ILE A 107 -1.94 10.05 -1.79
CA ILE A 107 -1.26 9.31 -2.86
C ILE A 107 -1.04 10.21 -4.08
N ILE A 108 0.17 10.19 -4.63
CA ILE A 108 0.46 10.66 -5.98
C ILE A 108 0.55 9.45 -6.90
N ILE A 109 -0.20 9.46 -8.00
CA ILE A 109 -0.12 8.41 -9.02
C ILE A 109 0.69 8.93 -10.21
N MET A 110 1.71 8.18 -10.61
CA MET A 110 2.50 8.46 -11.81
C MET A 110 2.13 7.46 -12.91
N VAL A 111 1.89 7.96 -14.12
CA VAL A 111 1.44 7.17 -15.27
C VAL A 111 2.15 7.62 -16.54
N SER A 112 2.34 6.71 -17.51
CA SER A 112 2.73 7.05 -18.88
C SER A 112 1.51 6.95 -19.81
N ARG A 113 1.63 6.29 -20.96
CA ARG A 113 0.56 6.21 -21.96
C ARG A 113 -0.57 5.23 -21.60
N PHE A 114 -0.22 4.12 -20.93
CA PHE A 114 -1.19 3.07 -20.59
C PHE A 114 -1.83 3.34 -19.24
N ASP A 115 -3.11 3.56 -19.22
CA ASP A 115 -3.87 4.07 -18.07
C ASP A 115 -4.72 3.01 -17.33
N HIS A 116 -4.71 1.75 -17.77
CA HIS A 116 -5.55 0.68 -17.19
C HIS A 116 -5.38 0.54 -15.66
N ALA A 117 -4.14 0.66 -15.16
CA ALA A 117 -3.86 0.59 -13.74
C ALA A 117 -4.31 1.86 -13.00
N LEU A 118 -4.15 3.06 -13.60
CA LEU A 118 -4.68 4.32 -13.10
C LEU A 118 -6.20 4.26 -12.98
N LEU A 119 -6.90 3.88 -14.06
CA LEU A 119 -8.37 3.79 -14.09
C LEU A 119 -8.91 2.85 -13.02
N ASN A 120 -8.24 1.71 -12.79
CA ASN A 120 -8.64 0.79 -11.72
C ASN A 120 -8.45 1.43 -10.32
N LEU A 121 -7.32 2.10 -10.04
CA LEU A 121 -7.11 2.78 -8.76
C LEU A 121 -8.17 3.86 -8.51
N LEU A 122 -8.48 4.69 -9.52
CA LEU A 122 -9.53 5.70 -9.44
C LEU A 122 -10.90 5.08 -9.14
N TYR A 123 -11.22 3.97 -9.81
CA TYR A 123 -12.44 3.23 -9.55
C TYR A 123 -12.51 2.70 -8.11
N GLN A 124 -11.43 2.08 -7.62
CA GLN A 124 -11.38 1.49 -6.27
C GLN A 124 -11.50 2.55 -5.16
N VAL A 125 -10.94 3.75 -5.37
CA VAL A 125 -11.14 4.89 -4.45
C VAL A 125 -12.59 5.36 -4.51
N ARG A 126 -13.18 5.53 -5.70
CA ARG A 126 -14.56 6.00 -5.87
C ARG A 126 -15.60 5.09 -5.20
N VAL A 127 -15.40 3.77 -5.25
CA VAL A 127 -16.31 2.80 -4.61
C VAL A 127 -16.00 2.57 -3.12
N GLY A 128 -14.98 3.25 -2.56
CA GLY A 128 -14.62 3.14 -1.14
C GLY A 128 -13.86 1.87 -0.75
N TRP A 129 -13.46 1.04 -1.72
CA TRP A 129 -12.66 -0.16 -1.45
C TRP A 129 -11.20 0.17 -1.13
N LEU A 130 -10.63 1.18 -1.79
CA LEU A 130 -9.33 1.75 -1.49
C LEU A 130 -9.52 3.08 -0.74
N LYS A 131 -9.23 3.08 0.56
CA LYS A 131 -9.37 4.26 1.42
C LYS A 131 -8.09 5.10 1.34
N ALA A 132 -8.04 6.00 0.36
CA ALA A 132 -6.93 6.91 0.13
C ALA A 132 -7.40 8.20 -0.53
N ASP A 133 -6.62 9.27 -0.40
CA ASP A 133 -6.82 10.56 -1.07
C ASP A 133 -5.81 10.69 -2.21
N ILE A 134 -6.28 10.64 -3.47
CA ILE A 134 -5.42 10.84 -4.63
C ILE A 134 -5.23 12.33 -4.85
N VAL A 135 -4.10 12.87 -4.43
CA VAL A 135 -3.85 14.32 -4.39
C VAL A 135 -3.25 14.90 -5.66
N ALA A 136 -2.72 14.04 -6.54
CA ALA A 136 -2.21 14.43 -7.85
C ALA A 136 -2.02 13.21 -8.75
N ILE A 137 -2.12 13.44 -10.07
CA ILE A 137 -1.67 12.54 -11.12
C ILE A 137 -0.54 13.22 -11.87
N VAL A 138 0.60 12.53 -12.01
CA VAL A 138 1.77 13.00 -12.76
C VAL A 138 1.99 12.10 -13.96
N SER A 139 2.26 12.68 -15.11
CA SER A 139 2.55 11.91 -16.33
C SER A 139 3.64 12.58 -17.17
N ASN A 140 4.35 11.80 -17.94
CA ASN A 140 5.26 12.29 -18.98
C ASN A 140 4.58 12.41 -20.37
N HIS A 141 3.25 12.20 -20.44
CA HIS A 141 2.40 12.28 -21.62
C HIS A 141 1.07 12.97 -21.27
N THR A 142 0.29 13.36 -22.25
CA THR A 142 -1.01 14.03 -22.08
C THR A 142 -2.20 13.08 -22.08
N ASP A 143 -1.98 11.79 -22.36
CA ASP A 143 -3.03 10.79 -22.61
C ASP A 143 -4.06 10.69 -21.48
N SER A 144 -3.64 10.83 -20.21
CA SER A 144 -4.52 10.69 -19.04
C SER A 144 -5.08 12.03 -18.52
N ALA A 145 -4.88 13.16 -19.22
CA ALA A 145 -5.31 14.47 -18.76
C ALA A 145 -6.84 14.55 -18.58
N ALA A 146 -7.61 14.10 -19.58
CA ALA A 146 -9.06 14.08 -19.51
C ALA A 146 -9.60 13.17 -18.39
N THR A 147 -8.94 12.05 -18.14
CA THR A 147 -9.28 11.14 -17.03
C THR A 147 -9.11 11.83 -15.67
N ALA A 148 -8.00 12.56 -15.49
CA ALA A 148 -7.73 13.30 -14.27
C ALA A 148 -8.74 14.42 -14.06
N GLU A 149 -9.07 15.18 -15.12
CA GLU A 149 -10.09 16.24 -15.10
C GLU A 149 -11.47 15.70 -14.70
N GLN A 150 -11.91 14.59 -15.30
CA GLN A 150 -13.17 13.94 -14.95
C GLN A 150 -13.22 13.46 -13.49
N ALA A 151 -12.06 13.07 -12.95
CA ALA A 151 -11.94 12.67 -11.55
C ALA A 151 -11.79 13.86 -10.59
N GLY A 152 -11.65 15.08 -11.10
CA GLY A 152 -11.40 16.29 -10.29
C GLY A 152 -10.03 16.32 -9.62
N ILE A 153 -9.03 15.60 -10.17
CA ILE A 153 -7.71 15.46 -9.59
C ILE A 153 -6.70 16.30 -10.37
N PRO A 154 -5.84 17.09 -9.69
CA PRO A 154 -4.79 17.87 -10.35
C PRO A 154 -3.88 16.99 -11.21
N TYR A 155 -3.68 17.40 -12.46
CA TYR A 155 -2.84 16.69 -13.43
C TYR A 155 -1.60 17.51 -13.78
N TYR A 156 -0.44 16.86 -13.73
CA TYR A 156 0.84 17.45 -14.09
C TYR A 156 1.46 16.67 -15.25
N CYS A 157 1.63 17.32 -16.40
CA CYS A 157 2.31 16.73 -17.53
C CYS A 157 3.76 17.21 -17.57
N TRP A 158 4.69 16.32 -17.25
CA TRP A 158 6.13 16.60 -17.24
C TRP A 158 6.85 15.65 -18.19
N PRO A 159 7.06 16.02 -19.45
CA PRO A 159 7.83 15.23 -20.40
C PRO A 159 9.26 15.00 -19.89
N VAL A 160 9.69 13.74 -19.91
CA VAL A 160 11.00 13.32 -19.38
C VAL A 160 11.92 12.94 -20.54
N ASN A 161 13.16 13.44 -20.51
CA ASN A 161 14.25 13.04 -21.36
C ASN A 161 15.56 12.98 -20.54
N LYS A 162 16.68 12.59 -21.20
CA LYS A 162 17.96 12.44 -20.50
C LYS A 162 18.50 13.74 -19.92
N GLN A 163 18.17 14.89 -20.51
CA GLN A 163 18.69 16.20 -20.12
C GLN A 163 17.90 16.83 -18.97
N ASN A 164 16.60 16.52 -18.84
CA ASN A 164 15.73 17.16 -17.86
C ASN A 164 15.29 16.23 -16.71
N LYS A 165 15.77 14.99 -16.65
CA LYS A 165 15.34 14.00 -15.66
C LYS A 165 15.46 14.54 -14.23
N THR A 166 16.60 15.12 -13.88
CA THR A 166 16.84 15.67 -12.53
C THR A 166 15.84 16.78 -12.19
N GLU A 167 15.59 17.72 -13.11
CA GLU A 167 14.61 18.78 -12.93
C GLU A 167 13.20 18.23 -12.69
N GLN A 168 12.79 17.20 -13.43
CA GLN A 168 11.47 16.58 -13.24
C GLN A 168 11.37 15.85 -11.91
N GLU A 169 12.43 15.21 -11.46
CA GLU A 169 12.49 14.58 -10.14
C GLU A 169 12.45 15.63 -9.00
N ASP A 170 13.07 16.78 -9.17
CA ASP A 170 12.98 17.89 -8.20
C ASP A 170 11.56 18.47 -8.13
N LYS A 171 10.85 18.57 -9.26
CA LYS A 171 9.42 18.91 -9.27
C LYS A 171 8.58 17.88 -8.52
N LEU A 172 8.90 16.59 -8.66
CA LEU A 172 8.22 15.54 -7.91
C LEU A 172 8.47 15.65 -6.40
N ARG A 173 9.72 15.91 -5.98
CA ARG A 173 10.06 16.18 -4.56
C ARG A 173 9.25 17.36 -4.00
N ALA A 174 9.21 18.46 -4.74
CA ALA A 174 8.44 19.64 -4.36
C ALA A 174 6.94 19.33 -4.24
N LEU A 175 6.37 18.60 -5.20
CA LEU A 175 4.97 18.20 -5.19
C LEU A 175 4.63 17.26 -4.03
N ILE A 176 5.49 16.26 -3.73
CA ILE A 176 5.34 15.36 -2.58
C ILE A 176 5.26 16.17 -1.28
N LYS A 177 6.14 17.14 -1.12
CA LYS A 177 6.17 18.03 0.06
C LYS A 177 4.95 18.93 0.13
N GLU A 178 4.59 19.59 -0.98
CA GLU A 178 3.43 20.49 -1.08
C GLU A 178 2.12 19.76 -0.77
N ARG A 179 1.93 18.60 -1.40
CA ARG A 179 0.72 17.79 -1.24
C ARG A 179 0.74 16.92 0.00
N LYS A 180 1.86 16.89 0.76
CA LYS A 180 2.07 16.00 1.92
C LYS A 180 1.75 14.55 1.55
N ALA A 181 2.26 14.09 0.40
CA ALA A 181 1.98 12.75 -0.08
C ALA A 181 2.72 11.70 0.74
N ASP A 182 1.99 10.68 1.17
CA ASP A 182 2.52 9.54 1.93
C ASP A 182 3.11 8.48 1.01
N LEU A 183 2.53 8.32 -0.18
CA LEU A 183 2.88 7.27 -1.14
C LEU A 183 2.91 7.82 -2.57
N VAL A 184 3.87 7.36 -3.34
CA VAL A 184 3.92 7.49 -4.81
C VAL A 184 3.64 6.14 -5.43
N VAL A 185 2.75 6.08 -6.41
CA VAL A 185 2.37 4.83 -7.10
C VAL A 185 2.75 4.95 -8.57
N LEU A 186 3.65 4.10 -9.04
CA LEU A 186 4.03 4.02 -10.45
C LEU A 186 3.06 3.08 -11.18
N ALA A 187 1.95 3.65 -11.65
CA ALA A 187 0.90 2.95 -12.39
C ALA A 187 1.26 2.88 -13.89
N ARG A 188 2.21 2.03 -14.24
CA ARG A 188 2.78 1.95 -15.60
C ARG A 188 3.54 3.22 -16.00
N TYR A 189 4.23 3.83 -15.06
CA TYR A 189 5.16 4.93 -15.34
C TYR A 189 6.47 4.37 -15.89
N MET A 190 6.69 4.57 -17.20
CA MET A 190 7.77 3.91 -17.95
C MET A 190 9.12 4.65 -17.89
N GLN A 191 9.38 5.34 -16.77
CA GLN A 191 10.63 6.00 -16.47
C GLN A 191 11.23 5.42 -15.20
N VAL A 192 12.53 5.19 -15.19
CA VAL A 192 13.26 4.73 -14.00
C VAL A 192 13.55 5.95 -13.11
N LEU A 193 13.25 5.88 -11.83
CA LEU A 193 13.66 6.89 -10.87
C LEU A 193 15.17 6.83 -10.64
N SER A 194 15.80 7.96 -10.28
CA SER A 194 17.21 7.96 -9.92
C SER A 194 17.44 7.23 -8.59
N ASP A 195 18.66 6.72 -8.39
CA ASP A 195 19.05 6.04 -7.15
C ASP A 195 18.85 6.95 -5.93
N SER A 196 19.15 8.26 -6.08
CA SER A 196 18.96 9.24 -5.01
C SER A 196 17.49 9.40 -4.63
N LEU A 197 16.58 9.50 -5.62
CA LEU A 197 15.15 9.62 -5.36
C LEU A 197 14.57 8.31 -4.80
N SER A 198 15.02 7.17 -5.33
CA SER A 198 14.61 5.85 -4.84
C SER A 198 15.03 5.62 -3.38
N ALA A 199 16.22 6.04 -3.00
CA ALA A 199 16.71 5.95 -1.62
C ALA A 199 15.94 6.90 -0.68
N GLU A 200 15.70 8.16 -1.10
CA GLU A 200 14.92 9.16 -0.34
C GLU A 200 13.49 8.70 -0.07
N LEU A 201 12.88 8.05 -1.05
CA LEU A 201 11.50 7.56 -0.97
C LEU A 201 11.40 6.07 -0.61
N SER A 202 12.45 5.49 -0.01
CA SER A 202 12.46 4.07 0.37
C SER A 202 11.22 3.67 1.17
N GLY A 203 10.53 2.60 0.73
CA GLY A 203 9.29 2.13 1.32
C GLY A 203 8.05 3.02 1.05
N ARG A 204 8.20 4.07 0.23
CA ARG A 204 7.13 5.03 -0.12
C ARG A 204 6.86 5.13 -1.62
N VAL A 205 7.42 4.23 -2.42
CA VAL A 205 7.12 4.13 -3.86
C VAL A 205 6.77 2.70 -4.19
N ILE A 206 5.60 2.47 -4.78
CA ILE A 206 5.15 1.16 -5.27
C ILE A 206 5.14 1.18 -6.79
N ASN A 207 5.78 0.20 -7.41
CA ASN A 207 5.76 -0.01 -8.85
C ASN A 207 4.96 -1.26 -9.22
N ILE A 208 4.28 -1.22 -10.37
CA ILE A 208 3.74 -2.41 -11.03
C ILE A 208 4.65 -2.83 -12.18
N HIS A 209 5.25 -3.99 -12.05
CA HIS A 209 6.03 -4.64 -13.09
C HIS A 209 5.16 -5.64 -13.85
N HIS A 210 5.19 -5.58 -15.18
CA HIS A 210 4.33 -6.33 -16.08
C HIS A 210 4.85 -7.74 -16.40
N SER A 211 5.48 -8.40 -15.42
CA SER A 211 5.80 -9.82 -15.44
C SER A 211 5.83 -10.40 -14.02
N PHE A 212 5.79 -11.73 -13.96
CA PHE A 212 6.02 -12.43 -12.70
C PHE A 212 7.52 -12.48 -12.44
N LEU A 213 8.02 -11.62 -11.53
CA LEU A 213 9.43 -11.58 -11.17
C LEU A 213 9.85 -12.87 -10.42
N PRO A 214 11.05 -13.36 -10.67
CA PRO A 214 12.19 -12.77 -11.40
C PRO A 214 12.27 -13.09 -12.90
N SER A 215 11.19 -13.39 -13.59
CA SER A 215 11.20 -13.79 -15.01
C SER A 215 10.87 -12.64 -15.98
N PHE A 216 11.30 -12.78 -17.26
CA PHE A 216 11.04 -11.86 -18.38
C PHE A 216 11.39 -10.39 -18.11
N LYS A 217 12.67 -10.12 -17.86
CA LYS A 217 13.20 -8.75 -17.81
C LYS A 217 13.27 -8.14 -19.21
N GLY A 218 13.05 -6.83 -19.33
CA GLY A 218 13.20 -6.06 -20.55
C GLY A 218 11.89 -5.66 -21.24
N ALA A 219 12.01 -5.23 -22.51
CA ALA A 219 10.88 -4.69 -23.28
C ALA A 219 9.93 -5.78 -23.81
N LYS A 220 8.63 -5.45 -23.90
CA LYS A 220 7.58 -6.27 -24.50
C LYS A 220 7.45 -7.70 -23.90
N PRO A 221 7.33 -7.87 -22.56
CA PRO A 221 7.35 -9.19 -21.92
C PRO A 221 6.22 -10.10 -22.40
N TYR A 222 5.04 -9.58 -22.73
CA TYR A 222 3.93 -10.38 -23.26
C TYR A 222 4.22 -10.95 -24.65
N HIS A 223 4.94 -10.22 -25.51
CA HIS A 223 5.39 -10.77 -26.79
C HIS A 223 6.44 -11.86 -26.61
N GLN A 224 7.36 -11.69 -25.66
CA GLN A 224 8.34 -12.72 -25.31
C GLN A 224 7.64 -13.97 -24.75
N ALA A 225 6.67 -13.78 -23.84
CA ALA A 225 5.88 -14.85 -23.25
C ALA A 225 5.11 -15.64 -24.32
N TYR A 226 4.47 -14.94 -25.26
CA TYR A 226 3.77 -15.54 -26.39
C TYR A 226 4.72 -16.34 -27.27
N ALA A 227 5.85 -15.75 -27.70
CA ALA A 227 6.84 -16.41 -28.54
C ALA A 227 7.45 -17.66 -27.88
N ARG A 228 7.57 -17.68 -26.55
CA ARG A 228 8.04 -18.84 -25.77
C ARG A 228 6.95 -19.88 -25.54
N GLY A 229 5.68 -19.58 -25.84
CA GLY A 229 4.55 -20.49 -25.61
C GLY A 229 4.32 -20.81 -24.14
N VAL A 230 4.54 -19.83 -23.24
CA VAL A 230 4.31 -20.01 -21.79
C VAL A 230 2.85 -20.32 -21.49
N LYS A 231 2.58 -20.91 -20.35
CA LYS A 231 1.23 -21.27 -19.89
C LYS A 231 0.70 -20.35 -18.79
N LEU A 232 1.56 -19.50 -18.25
CA LEU A 232 1.23 -18.50 -17.25
C LEU A 232 1.92 -17.18 -17.61
N ILE A 233 1.18 -16.10 -17.45
CA ILE A 233 1.71 -14.72 -17.41
C ILE A 233 1.35 -14.12 -16.06
N GLY A 234 1.95 -13.01 -15.67
CA GLY A 234 1.63 -12.40 -14.39
C GLY A 234 2.17 -10.99 -14.26
N ALA A 235 1.95 -10.42 -13.07
CA ALA A 235 2.44 -9.12 -12.69
C ALA A 235 2.95 -9.12 -11.24
N THR A 236 3.82 -8.18 -10.93
CA THR A 236 4.42 -8.02 -9.60
C THR A 236 4.34 -6.57 -9.17
N ALA A 237 3.76 -6.30 -8.01
CA ALA A 237 3.87 -5.02 -7.32
C ALA A 237 4.94 -5.11 -6.23
N HIS A 238 5.87 -4.16 -6.25
CA HIS A 238 7.01 -4.13 -5.33
C HIS A 238 7.35 -2.70 -4.91
N TYR A 239 8.06 -2.54 -3.81
CA TYR A 239 8.67 -1.26 -3.49
C TYR A 239 9.82 -0.96 -4.44
N VAL A 240 9.96 0.31 -4.81
CA VAL A 240 11.08 0.75 -5.65
C VAL A 240 12.34 0.88 -4.79
N THR A 241 13.45 0.38 -5.34
CA THR A 241 14.81 0.52 -4.82
C THR A 241 15.72 1.06 -5.91
N ALA A 242 17.00 1.26 -5.63
CA ALA A 242 17.99 1.64 -6.64
C ALA A 242 18.16 0.52 -7.70
N ASP A 243 18.03 -0.73 -7.28
CA ASP A 243 18.12 -1.87 -8.19
C ASP A 243 16.79 -2.04 -8.94
N LEU A 244 16.85 -1.93 -10.26
CA LEU A 244 15.66 -1.96 -11.12
C LEU A 244 14.92 -3.29 -11.00
N ASP A 245 13.63 -3.21 -10.66
CA ASP A 245 12.70 -4.34 -10.50
C ASP A 245 13.15 -5.41 -9.49
N GLU A 246 14.03 -5.06 -8.53
CA GLU A 246 14.55 -5.97 -7.50
C GLU A 246 14.12 -5.59 -6.07
N GLY A 247 13.23 -4.61 -5.93
CA GLY A 247 12.73 -4.18 -4.62
C GLY A 247 11.80 -5.21 -3.96
N PRO A 248 11.55 -5.06 -2.64
CA PRO A 248 10.72 -5.98 -1.87
C PRO A 248 9.32 -6.14 -2.46
N ILE A 249 8.95 -7.38 -2.77
CA ILE A 249 7.67 -7.74 -3.40
C ILE A 249 6.54 -7.59 -2.38
N ILE A 250 5.43 -6.96 -2.78
CA ILE A 250 4.23 -6.78 -1.97
C ILE A 250 3.15 -7.78 -2.39
N GLU A 251 2.90 -7.87 -3.70
CA GLU A 251 1.81 -8.67 -4.25
C GLU A 251 2.18 -9.21 -5.62
N GLN A 252 1.78 -10.42 -5.92
CA GLN A 252 1.95 -11.05 -7.23
C GLN A 252 0.69 -11.83 -7.61
N GLU A 253 0.40 -11.87 -8.91
CA GLU A 253 -0.66 -12.72 -9.45
C GLU A 253 -0.25 -13.27 -10.80
N THR A 254 -0.79 -14.43 -11.14
CA THR A 254 -0.62 -15.08 -12.44
C THR A 254 -1.97 -15.38 -13.08
N ALA A 255 -1.99 -15.34 -14.41
CA ALA A 255 -3.13 -15.79 -15.20
C ALA A 255 -2.72 -16.90 -16.16
N ARG A 256 -3.58 -17.88 -16.33
CA ARG A 256 -3.38 -18.94 -17.33
C ARG A 256 -3.63 -18.41 -18.73
N VAL A 257 -2.73 -18.75 -19.64
CA VAL A 257 -2.84 -18.48 -21.07
C VAL A 257 -2.72 -19.79 -21.85
N THR A 258 -3.27 -19.81 -23.06
CA THR A 258 -3.34 -21.02 -23.88
C THR A 258 -2.80 -20.74 -25.28
N HIS A 259 -2.57 -21.81 -26.06
CA HIS A 259 -1.99 -21.72 -27.40
C HIS A 259 -2.93 -21.10 -28.44
N ASN A 260 -4.24 -21.01 -28.16
CA ASN A 260 -5.23 -20.42 -29.05
C ASN A 260 -5.48 -18.92 -28.82
N LEU A 261 -4.78 -18.32 -27.86
CA LEU A 261 -4.82 -16.88 -27.60
C LEU A 261 -3.84 -16.16 -28.51
N SER A 262 -4.21 -14.96 -28.96
CA SER A 262 -3.33 -14.05 -29.70
C SER A 262 -2.37 -13.28 -28.76
N VAL A 263 -1.43 -12.53 -29.32
CA VAL A 263 -0.56 -11.61 -28.55
C VAL A 263 -1.41 -10.54 -27.88
N GLU A 264 -2.42 -10.04 -28.55
CA GLU A 264 -3.38 -9.04 -28.05
C GLU A 264 -4.14 -9.56 -26.82
N ASP A 265 -4.56 -10.84 -26.85
CA ASP A 265 -5.20 -11.50 -25.70
C ASP A 265 -4.25 -11.63 -24.51
N TYR A 266 -2.96 -11.95 -24.75
CA TYR A 266 -1.93 -11.95 -23.70
C TYR A 266 -1.77 -10.57 -23.07
N ILE A 267 -1.74 -9.50 -23.89
CA ILE A 267 -1.66 -8.12 -23.41
C ILE A 267 -2.91 -7.74 -22.63
N ALA A 268 -4.11 -8.06 -23.13
CA ALA A 268 -5.37 -7.73 -22.45
C ALA A 268 -5.47 -8.44 -21.09
N THR A 269 -5.17 -9.73 -21.04
CA THR A 269 -5.13 -10.54 -19.81
C THR A 269 -4.10 -9.95 -18.83
N GLY A 270 -2.90 -9.62 -19.32
CA GLY A 270 -1.83 -9.05 -18.51
C GLY A 270 -2.21 -7.71 -17.90
N ARG A 271 -2.84 -6.80 -18.66
CA ARG A 271 -3.34 -5.51 -18.14
C ARG A 271 -4.37 -5.69 -17.02
N GLY A 272 -5.25 -6.69 -17.13
CA GLY A 272 -6.20 -7.04 -16.08
C GLY A 272 -5.49 -7.44 -14.78
N VAL A 273 -4.48 -8.32 -14.89
CA VAL A 273 -3.66 -8.77 -13.75
C VAL A 273 -2.88 -7.59 -13.14
N GLU A 274 -2.20 -6.77 -13.97
CA GLU A 274 -1.47 -5.58 -13.49
C GLU A 274 -2.36 -4.65 -12.66
N SER A 275 -3.56 -4.37 -13.16
CA SER A 275 -4.51 -3.48 -12.48
C SER A 275 -4.93 -3.99 -11.11
N GLN A 276 -5.20 -5.29 -11.00
CA GLN A 276 -5.62 -5.93 -9.74
C GLN A 276 -4.46 -6.02 -8.74
N VAL A 277 -3.29 -6.47 -9.18
CA VAL A 277 -2.09 -6.60 -8.35
C VAL A 277 -1.68 -5.26 -7.75
N LEU A 278 -1.64 -4.19 -8.58
CA LEU A 278 -1.31 -2.86 -8.10
C LEU A 278 -2.33 -2.35 -7.08
N ALA A 279 -3.62 -2.52 -7.35
CA ALA A 279 -4.67 -2.06 -6.44
C ALA A 279 -4.60 -2.77 -5.08
N ARG A 280 -4.37 -4.10 -5.07
CA ARG A 280 -4.20 -4.87 -3.83
C ARG A 280 -2.95 -4.44 -3.06
N ALA A 281 -1.82 -4.27 -3.76
CA ALA A 281 -0.58 -3.82 -3.12
C ALA A 281 -0.71 -2.43 -2.48
N VAL A 282 -1.32 -1.48 -3.19
CA VAL A 282 -1.59 -0.13 -2.66
C VAL A 282 -2.54 -0.22 -1.46
N LYS A 283 -3.61 -1.02 -1.52
CA LYS A 283 -4.53 -1.20 -0.40
C LYS A 283 -3.81 -1.75 0.83
N MET A 284 -3.03 -2.82 0.70
CA MET A 284 -2.27 -3.39 1.82
C MET A 284 -1.30 -2.38 2.42
N HIS A 285 -0.67 -1.54 1.59
CA HIS A 285 0.23 -0.49 2.08
C HIS A 285 -0.53 0.58 2.87
N VAL A 286 -1.62 1.13 2.33
CA VAL A 286 -2.38 2.22 3.00
C VAL A 286 -3.13 1.75 4.23
N GLU A 287 -3.42 0.46 4.36
CA GLU A 287 -3.96 -0.18 5.56
C GLU A 287 -2.87 -0.59 6.56
N HIS A 288 -1.61 -0.22 6.30
CA HIS A 288 -0.45 -0.54 7.14
C HIS A 288 -0.29 -2.06 7.37
N ARG A 289 -0.58 -2.86 6.35
CA ARG A 289 -0.47 -4.32 6.38
C ARG A 289 0.87 -4.85 5.87
N VAL A 290 1.72 -3.98 5.32
CA VAL A 290 3.01 -4.36 4.75
C VAL A 290 4.15 -3.82 5.60
N MET A 291 5.04 -4.70 6.03
CA MET A 291 6.26 -4.34 6.74
C MET A 291 7.48 -4.85 5.98
N ILE A 292 8.49 -3.99 5.81
CA ILE A 292 9.73 -4.36 5.11
C ILE A 292 10.63 -5.15 6.05
N ASN A 293 11.17 -6.26 5.54
CA ASN A 293 12.11 -7.14 6.22
C ASN A 293 13.31 -7.43 5.30
N GLY A 294 14.27 -6.52 5.26
CA GLY A 294 15.38 -6.57 4.33
C GLY A 294 14.90 -6.50 2.87
N HIS A 295 15.18 -7.53 2.08
CA HIS A 295 14.74 -7.63 0.69
C HIS A 295 13.35 -8.27 0.51
N ARG A 296 12.65 -8.56 1.59
CA ARG A 296 11.33 -9.19 1.59
C ARG A 296 10.32 -8.27 2.26
N THR A 297 9.06 -8.61 2.15
CA THR A 297 7.96 -8.02 2.93
C THR A 297 7.33 -9.06 3.85
N VAL A 298 6.80 -8.60 4.96
CA VAL A 298 5.80 -9.30 5.76
C VAL A 298 4.46 -8.66 5.44
N VAL A 299 3.53 -9.41 4.88
CA VAL A 299 2.21 -8.94 4.47
C VAL A 299 1.15 -9.61 5.33
N PHE A 300 0.39 -8.81 6.06
CA PHE A 300 -0.74 -9.25 6.86
C PHE A 300 -2.04 -9.14 6.03
N ALA A 301 -2.39 -10.20 5.33
CA ALA A 301 -3.55 -10.27 4.45
C ALA A 301 -4.89 -10.39 5.24
#